data_60831e7ce329131590abbb331725fa79
#
_entry.id   60831e7ce329131590abbb331725fa79
#
_cell.length_a   1.000
_cell.length_b   1.000
_cell.length_c   1.000
_cell.angle_alpha   90.00
_cell.angle_beta   90.00
_cell.angle_gamma   90.00
#
_symmetry.space_group_name_H-M   'P 1'
#
loop_
_entity.id
_entity.type
_entity.pdbx_description
1 polymer ?
#
loop_
_entity_poly.entity_id
_entity_poly.type
_entity_poly.pdbx_seq_one_letter_code
_entity_poly.pdbx_strand_id
1 'polypeptide(L)'
;MISRYFLVFCLYFYFYQISGLATTNILRLTAWGTLPVLSSECRCDNCGTRITPLMQMPIFSYLYSRGRCRSCGIRLPVFQLFLELTVFLGMSLIATLFRYSYAGTAWAFLYYEVIRLLVIAIKGKRKQDFFRQFAIAVTAMIPYWLLTLFLNYLYTAV
;
A
#
# COMPACT_ATOMS: atom_id res chain seq x y z
N MET A 1 -9.52 -25.46 -14.14
CA MET A 1 -9.66 -24.07 -14.67
C MET A 1 -9.94 -23.14 -13.49
N ILE A 2 -9.03 -22.24 -13.16
CA ILE A 2 -9.26 -21.21 -12.14
C ILE A 2 -10.27 -20.22 -12.74
N SER A 3 -11.37 -19.96 -12.03
CA SER A 3 -12.38 -19.02 -12.50
C SER A 3 -11.79 -17.62 -12.62
N ARG A 4 -12.09 -16.91 -13.72
CA ARG A 4 -11.69 -15.49 -13.90
C ARG A 4 -12.10 -14.62 -12.70
N TYR A 5 -13.24 -14.90 -12.10
CA TYR A 5 -13.73 -14.20 -10.91
C TYR A 5 -12.82 -14.41 -9.70
N PHE A 6 -12.25 -15.60 -9.55
CA PHE A 6 -11.30 -15.89 -8.47
C PHE A 6 -10.01 -15.07 -8.62
N LEU A 7 -9.47 -14.95 -9.83
CA LEU A 7 -8.27 -14.13 -10.09
C LEU A 7 -8.53 -12.66 -9.81
N VAL A 8 -9.68 -12.15 -10.24
CA VAL A 8 -10.09 -10.76 -9.95
C VAL A 8 -10.22 -10.54 -8.45
N PHE A 9 -10.85 -11.46 -7.72
CA PHE A 9 -10.95 -11.40 -6.27
C PHE A 9 -9.57 -11.37 -5.59
N CYS A 10 -8.64 -12.24 -6.02
CA CYS A 10 -7.27 -12.25 -5.49
C CYS A 10 -6.55 -10.93 -5.74
N LEU A 11 -6.73 -10.31 -6.92
CA LEU A 11 -6.14 -9.02 -7.24
C LEU A 11 -6.66 -7.90 -6.34
N TYR A 12 -7.96 -7.82 -6.12
CA TYR A 12 -8.54 -6.83 -5.20
C TYR A 12 -8.11 -7.07 -3.76
N PHE A 13 -8.07 -8.31 -3.31
CA PHE A 13 -7.56 -8.66 -1.99
C PHE A 13 -6.08 -8.24 -1.83
N TYR A 14 -5.28 -8.41 -2.87
CA TYR A 14 -3.89 -7.97 -2.90
C TYR A 14 -3.77 -6.44 -2.80
N PHE A 15 -4.57 -5.67 -3.57
CA PHE A 15 -4.60 -4.21 -3.45
C PHE A 15 -5.04 -3.73 -2.07
N TYR A 16 -5.99 -4.43 -1.48
CA TYR A 16 -6.44 -4.18 -0.12
C TYR A 16 -5.29 -4.36 0.89
N GLN A 17 -4.52 -5.42 0.79
CA GLN A 17 -3.36 -5.64 1.67
C GLN A 17 -2.24 -4.62 1.44
N ILE A 18 -1.98 -4.27 0.19
CA ILE A 18 -0.99 -3.22 -0.16
C ILE A 18 -1.38 -1.88 0.46
N SER A 19 -2.66 -1.51 0.45
CA SER A 19 -3.09 -0.24 1.02
C SER A 19 -2.73 -0.11 2.50
N GLY A 20 -2.85 -1.16 3.28
CA GLY A 20 -2.46 -1.18 4.68
C GLY A 20 -0.95 -1.14 4.91
N LEU A 21 -0.20 -1.92 4.14
CA LEU A 21 1.27 -1.89 4.18
C LEU A 21 1.81 -0.51 3.80
N ALA A 22 1.25 0.09 2.76
CA ALA A 22 1.57 1.43 2.31
C ALA A 22 1.40 2.47 3.41
N THR A 23 0.22 2.47 4.00
CA THR A 23 -0.15 3.43 5.05
C THR A 23 0.74 3.27 6.28
N THR A 24 0.97 2.04 6.73
CA THR A 24 1.87 1.75 7.86
C THR A 24 3.28 2.24 7.58
N ASN A 25 3.81 1.99 6.37
CA ASN A 25 5.14 2.43 5.96
C ASN A 25 5.25 3.96 5.92
N ILE A 26 4.27 4.62 5.33
CA ILE A 26 4.23 6.09 5.25
C ILE A 26 4.14 6.71 6.65
N LEU A 27 3.26 6.22 7.50
CA LEU A 27 3.09 6.74 8.85
C LEU A 27 4.35 6.58 9.70
N ARG A 28 4.99 5.41 9.65
CA ARG A 28 6.25 5.17 10.38
C ARG A 28 7.38 6.04 9.87
N LEU A 29 7.52 6.18 8.55
CA LEU A 29 8.55 7.02 7.96
C LEU A 29 8.36 8.50 8.33
N THR A 30 7.13 8.99 8.29
CA THR A 30 6.81 10.39 8.59
C THR A 30 6.83 10.70 10.09
N ALA A 31 6.47 9.73 10.94
CA ALA A 31 6.48 9.91 12.40
C ALA A 31 7.88 9.74 13.00
N TRP A 32 8.64 8.73 12.58
CA TRP A 32 9.87 8.29 13.25
C TRP A 32 11.13 8.34 12.38
N GLY A 33 10.98 8.51 11.06
CA GLY A 33 12.11 8.53 10.11
C GLY A 33 12.82 7.17 9.98
N THR A 34 12.19 6.09 10.44
CA THR A 34 12.71 4.72 10.34
C THR A 34 11.99 3.96 9.25
N LEU A 35 12.76 3.21 8.44
CA LEU A 35 12.14 2.25 7.53
C LEU A 35 11.53 1.13 8.37
N PRO A 36 10.29 0.72 8.10
CA PRO A 36 9.73 -0.45 8.73
C PRO A 36 10.53 -1.66 8.27
N VAL A 37 11.14 -2.34 9.23
CA VAL A 37 11.73 -3.65 8.96
C VAL A 37 10.57 -4.63 8.86
N LEU A 38 10.53 -5.46 7.81
CA LEU A 38 9.51 -6.49 7.61
C LEU A 38 9.35 -7.45 8.81
N SER A 39 10.35 -7.52 9.66
CA SER A 39 10.40 -8.40 10.85
C SER A 39 9.87 -7.76 12.13
N SER A 40 9.52 -6.48 12.15
CA SER A 40 9.03 -5.84 13.37
C SER A 40 7.57 -6.21 13.63
N GLU A 41 7.31 -6.84 14.76
CA GLU A 41 5.94 -7.06 15.23
C GLU A 41 5.17 -5.74 15.28
N CYS A 42 3.95 -5.75 14.76
CA CYS A 42 3.07 -4.59 14.86
C CYS A 42 2.65 -4.40 16.33
N ARG A 43 3.07 -3.28 16.90
CA ARG A 43 2.76 -2.88 18.29
C ARG A 43 2.15 -1.49 18.30
N CYS A 44 1.32 -1.23 19.30
CA CYS A 44 0.80 0.12 19.53
C CYS A 44 1.94 1.03 19.99
N ASP A 45 2.06 2.20 19.37
CA ASP A 45 3.14 3.15 19.64
C ASP A 45 3.08 3.76 21.04
N ASN A 46 1.89 3.76 21.66
CA ASN A 46 1.68 4.34 22.98
C ASN A 46 1.84 3.33 24.12
N CYS A 47 1.27 2.13 23.99
CA CYS A 47 1.27 1.13 25.08
C CYS A 47 2.11 -0.12 24.79
N GLY A 48 2.75 -0.23 23.63
CA GLY A 48 3.57 -1.37 23.25
C GLY A 48 2.80 -2.69 23.04
N THR A 49 1.48 -2.74 23.24
CA THR A 49 0.69 -3.95 23.08
C THR A 49 0.77 -4.46 21.66
N ARG A 50 0.97 -5.76 21.50
CA ARG A 50 1.02 -6.44 20.18
C ARG A 50 -0.32 -6.35 19.48
N ILE A 51 -0.30 -5.98 18.20
CA ILE A 51 -1.47 -5.91 17.33
C ILE A 51 -1.66 -7.27 16.68
N THR A 52 -2.82 -7.89 16.89
CA THR A 52 -3.14 -9.20 16.30
C THR A 52 -3.25 -9.12 14.77
N PRO A 53 -3.03 -10.21 14.01
CA PRO A 53 -3.14 -10.20 12.54
C PRO A 53 -4.49 -9.68 12.04
N LEU A 54 -5.57 -9.99 12.72
CA LEU A 54 -6.91 -9.50 12.39
C LEU A 54 -7.01 -7.96 12.51
N MET A 55 -6.28 -7.38 13.48
CA MET A 55 -6.20 -5.93 13.68
C MET A 55 -5.18 -5.25 12.77
N GLN A 56 -4.51 -6.00 11.91
CA GLN A 56 -3.61 -5.47 10.89
C GLN A 56 -4.30 -5.34 9.53
N MET A 57 -5.56 -5.83 9.42
CA MET A 57 -6.34 -5.70 8.17
C MET A 57 -6.66 -4.23 7.91
N PRO A 58 -6.30 -3.68 6.73
CA PRO A 58 -6.55 -2.29 6.38
C PRO A 58 -8.04 -1.97 6.50
N ILE A 59 -8.39 -0.70 6.69
CA ILE A 59 -9.77 -0.21 6.77
C ILE A 59 -10.58 -0.91 7.86
N PHE A 60 -10.65 -2.26 7.81
CA PHE A 60 -11.42 -3.08 8.76
C PHE A 60 -10.95 -2.86 10.21
N SER A 61 -9.64 -2.87 10.46
CA SER A 61 -9.10 -2.68 11.81
C SER A 61 -9.49 -1.32 12.39
N TYR A 62 -9.46 -0.29 11.56
CA TYR A 62 -9.83 1.06 11.96
C TYR A 62 -11.33 1.16 12.31
N LEU A 63 -12.20 0.61 11.48
CA LEU A 63 -13.64 0.59 11.69
C LEU A 63 -14.02 -0.24 12.92
N TYR A 64 -13.45 -1.45 13.04
CA TYR A 64 -13.72 -2.38 14.13
C TYR A 64 -13.25 -1.84 15.50
N SER A 65 -12.11 -1.16 15.53
CA SER A 65 -11.59 -0.52 16.74
C SER A 65 -12.19 0.86 17.01
N ARG A 66 -13.07 1.35 16.13
CA ARG A 66 -13.62 2.72 16.16
C ARG A 66 -12.52 3.78 16.20
N GLY A 67 -11.43 3.55 15.47
CA GLY A 67 -10.28 4.45 15.43
C GLY A 67 -9.55 4.60 16.76
N ARG A 68 -9.56 3.58 17.64
CA ARG A 68 -8.88 3.60 18.93
C ARG A 68 -8.10 2.32 19.18
N CYS A 69 -6.97 2.44 19.88
CA CYS A 69 -6.29 1.26 20.40
C CYS A 69 -7.17 0.55 21.44
N ARG A 70 -7.30 -0.78 21.33
CA ARG A 70 -8.12 -1.58 22.24
C ARG A 70 -7.57 -1.66 23.66
N SER A 71 -6.25 -1.52 23.81
CA SER A 71 -5.60 -1.67 25.12
C SER A 71 -5.52 -0.36 25.87
N CYS A 72 -5.12 0.74 25.21
CA CYS A 72 -4.90 2.03 25.87
C CYS A 72 -5.87 3.14 25.46
N GLY A 73 -6.79 2.86 24.52
CA GLY A 73 -7.80 3.84 24.09
C GLY A 73 -7.30 5.01 23.26
N ILE A 74 -5.98 5.12 22.99
CA ILE A 74 -5.44 6.22 22.18
C ILE A 74 -6.11 6.28 20.81
N ARG A 75 -6.43 7.48 20.34
CA ARG A 75 -7.04 7.68 19.03
C ARG A 75 -6.02 7.50 17.91
N LEU A 76 -6.37 6.68 16.94
CA LEU A 76 -5.61 6.54 15.69
C LEU A 76 -5.93 7.71 14.75
N PRO A 77 -4.95 8.20 13.98
CA PRO A 77 -5.19 9.32 13.07
C PRO A 77 -6.20 8.92 11.97
N VAL A 78 -7.24 9.72 11.80
CA VAL A 78 -8.26 9.51 10.74
C VAL A 78 -7.62 9.53 9.35
N PHE A 79 -6.53 10.26 9.19
CA PHE A 79 -5.72 10.28 7.98
C PHE A 79 -5.28 8.89 7.52
N GLN A 80 -5.04 7.96 8.44
CA GLN A 80 -4.72 6.56 8.11
C GLN A 80 -5.85 5.92 7.31
N LEU A 81 -7.09 6.04 7.78
CA LEU A 81 -8.25 5.47 7.08
C LEU A 81 -8.42 6.07 5.68
N PHE A 82 -8.32 7.39 5.57
CA PHE A 82 -8.43 8.05 4.27
C PHE A 82 -7.34 7.63 3.30
N LEU A 83 -6.11 7.48 3.78
CA LEU A 83 -5.01 7.04 2.93
C LEU A 83 -5.20 5.59 2.45
N GLU A 84 -5.62 4.68 3.33
CA GLU A 84 -5.93 3.30 2.98
C GLU A 84 -7.06 3.23 1.93
N LEU A 85 -8.13 3.98 2.13
CA LEU A 85 -9.23 4.07 1.16
C LEU A 85 -8.78 4.63 -0.18
N THR A 86 -8.02 5.73 -0.18
CA THR A 86 -7.53 6.37 -1.41
C THR A 86 -6.65 5.42 -2.22
N VAL A 87 -5.72 4.74 -1.58
CA VAL A 87 -4.84 3.78 -2.25
C VAL A 87 -5.64 2.59 -2.78
N PHE A 88 -6.49 1.98 -1.96
CA PHE A 88 -7.28 0.81 -2.35
C PHE A 88 -8.23 1.12 -3.50
N LEU A 89 -9.05 2.18 -3.37
CA LEU A 89 -10.04 2.56 -4.37
C LEU A 89 -9.38 3.01 -5.68
N GLY A 90 -8.31 3.79 -5.61
CA GLY A 90 -7.60 4.27 -6.79
C GLY A 90 -6.94 3.13 -7.58
N MET A 91 -6.24 2.22 -6.91
CA MET A 91 -5.65 1.04 -7.55
C MET A 91 -6.73 0.16 -8.18
N SER A 92 -7.83 -0.07 -7.47
CA SER A 92 -8.96 -0.89 -7.93
C SER A 92 -9.65 -0.27 -9.15
N LEU A 93 -9.86 1.04 -9.13
CA LEU A 93 -10.46 1.77 -10.25
C LEU A 93 -9.58 1.68 -11.51
N ILE A 94 -8.28 1.94 -11.39
CA ILE A 94 -7.33 1.86 -12.50
C ILE A 94 -7.33 0.44 -13.09
N ALA A 95 -7.19 -0.60 -12.26
CA ALA A 95 -7.19 -1.98 -12.73
C ALA A 95 -8.49 -2.34 -13.47
N THR A 96 -9.64 -1.84 -13.01
CA THR A 96 -10.93 -2.04 -13.64
C THR A 96 -11.03 -1.35 -15.00
N LEU A 97 -10.63 -0.07 -15.07
CA LEU A 97 -10.65 0.71 -16.31
C LEU A 97 -9.77 0.08 -17.41
N PHE A 98 -8.63 -0.47 -17.04
CA PHE A 98 -7.74 -1.19 -17.95
C PHE A 98 -8.08 -2.68 -18.10
N ARG A 99 -9.28 -3.10 -17.72
CA ARG A 99 -9.82 -4.46 -17.86
C ARG A 99 -8.90 -5.55 -17.29
N TYR A 100 -8.22 -5.27 -16.18
CA TYR A 100 -7.30 -6.21 -15.50
C TYR A 100 -6.12 -6.66 -16.38
N SER A 101 -5.69 -5.80 -17.31
CA SER A 101 -4.50 -6.06 -18.13
C SER A 101 -3.21 -5.87 -17.34
N TYR A 102 -2.10 -6.42 -17.84
CA TYR A 102 -0.78 -6.18 -17.25
C TYR A 102 -0.43 -4.68 -17.18
N ALA A 103 -0.79 -3.93 -18.24
CA ALA A 103 -0.62 -2.48 -18.24
C ALA A 103 -1.45 -1.80 -17.15
N GLY A 104 -2.68 -2.25 -16.92
CA GLY A 104 -3.56 -1.71 -15.86
C GLY A 104 -2.98 -1.92 -14.46
N THR A 105 -2.41 -3.08 -14.18
CA THR A 105 -1.72 -3.32 -12.91
C THR A 105 -0.48 -2.45 -12.77
N ALA A 106 0.28 -2.21 -13.84
CA ALA A 106 1.43 -1.29 -13.83
C ALA A 106 1.02 0.14 -13.49
N TRP A 107 -0.07 0.64 -14.10
CA TRP A 107 -0.61 1.95 -13.79
C TRP A 107 -1.14 2.06 -12.35
N ALA A 108 -1.75 0.99 -11.83
CA ALA A 108 -2.20 0.94 -10.44
C ALA A 108 -1.03 1.05 -9.45
N PHE A 109 0.09 0.35 -9.73
CA PHE A 109 1.30 0.48 -8.91
C PHE A 109 1.96 1.85 -9.04
N LEU A 110 1.99 2.44 -10.23
CA LEU A 110 2.49 3.81 -10.41
C LEU A 110 1.66 4.81 -9.61
N TYR A 111 0.34 4.69 -9.64
CA TYR A 111 -0.56 5.49 -8.81
C TYR A 111 -0.22 5.37 -7.32
N TYR A 112 -0.05 4.14 -6.83
CA TYR A 112 0.37 3.89 -5.45
C TYR A 112 1.67 4.61 -5.10
N GLU A 113 2.71 4.50 -5.95
CA GLU A 113 4.00 5.14 -5.72
C GLU A 113 3.89 6.67 -5.72
N VAL A 114 3.09 7.25 -6.60
CA VAL A 114 2.84 8.69 -6.63
C VAL A 114 2.18 9.17 -5.34
N ILE A 115 1.12 8.49 -4.87
CA ILE A 115 0.47 8.84 -3.60
C ILE A 115 1.46 8.71 -2.42
N ARG A 116 2.24 7.63 -2.37
CA ARG A 116 3.25 7.40 -1.34
C ARG A 116 4.27 8.54 -1.29
N LEU A 117 4.87 8.88 -2.43
CA LEU A 117 5.87 9.94 -2.52
C LEU A 117 5.27 11.32 -2.20
N LEU A 118 4.05 11.59 -2.65
CA LEU A 118 3.35 12.83 -2.34
C LEU A 118 3.15 13.02 -0.84
N VAL A 119 2.70 11.98 -0.15
CA VAL A 119 2.51 12.04 1.31
C VAL A 119 3.83 12.20 2.05
N ILE A 120 4.90 11.52 1.61
CA ILE A 120 6.23 11.67 2.18
C ILE A 120 6.78 13.08 1.93
N ALA A 121 6.53 13.67 0.76
CA ALA A 121 6.94 15.04 0.45
C ALA A 121 6.24 16.07 1.35
N ILE A 122 4.94 15.87 1.63
CA ILE A 122 4.15 16.80 2.45
C ILE A 122 4.42 16.62 3.95
N LYS A 123 4.51 15.38 4.43
CA LYS A 123 4.60 15.07 5.87
C LYS A 123 5.98 14.62 6.33
N GLY A 124 6.89 14.33 5.42
CA GLY A 124 8.25 13.88 5.75
C GLY A 124 9.06 14.96 6.46
N LYS A 125 9.75 14.58 7.53
CA LYS A 125 10.58 15.50 8.32
C LYS A 125 11.95 15.76 7.69
N ARG A 126 12.44 14.87 6.81
CA ARG A 126 13.76 14.93 6.21
C ARG A 126 13.66 14.83 4.68
N LYS A 127 14.23 15.80 3.98
CA LYS A 127 14.32 15.76 2.50
C LYS A 127 15.08 14.52 1.98
N GLN A 128 16.08 14.06 2.73
CA GLN A 128 16.83 12.83 2.38
C GLN A 128 15.96 11.58 2.32
N ASP A 129 14.94 11.47 3.18
CA ASP A 129 14.02 10.34 3.16
C ASP A 129 13.18 10.33 1.86
N PHE A 130 12.79 11.50 1.36
CA PHE A 130 12.11 11.61 0.08
C PHE A 130 12.98 11.10 -1.07
N PHE A 131 14.21 11.61 -1.22
CA PHE A 131 15.11 11.19 -2.30
C PHE A 131 15.44 9.70 -2.24
N ARG A 132 15.65 9.17 -1.04
CA ARG A 132 15.88 7.73 -0.85
C ARG A 132 14.67 6.91 -1.26
N GLN A 133 13.46 7.30 -0.85
CA GLN A 133 12.22 6.63 -1.23
C GLN A 133 11.92 6.76 -2.72
N PHE A 134 12.22 7.89 -3.32
CA PHE A 134 12.13 8.09 -4.75
C PHE A 134 13.07 7.15 -5.51
N ALA A 135 14.33 7.04 -5.10
CA ALA A 135 15.27 6.10 -5.71
C ALA A 135 14.81 4.64 -5.59
N ILE A 136 14.27 4.23 -4.42
CA ILE A 136 13.71 2.88 -4.23
C ILE A 136 12.51 2.66 -5.16
N ALA A 137 11.62 3.65 -5.31
CA ALA A 137 10.46 3.55 -6.20
C ALA A 137 10.90 3.35 -7.65
N VAL A 138 11.83 4.17 -8.14
CA VAL A 138 12.34 4.06 -9.51
C VAL A 138 13.00 2.70 -9.75
N THR A 139 13.87 2.25 -8.85
CA THR A 139 14.56 0.95 -8.99
C THR A 139 13.61 -0.24 -8.93
N ALA A 140 12.55 -0.18 -8.14
CA ALA A 140 11.54 -1.23 -8.05
C ALA A 140 10.60 -1.24 -9.27
N MET A 141 10.30 -0.07 -9.84
CA MET A 141 9.38 0.05 -10.98
C MET A 141 10.01 -0.41 -12.31
N ILE A 142 11.32 -0.21 -12.51
CA ILE A 142 12.00 -0.58 -13.76
C ILE A 142 11.80 -2.07 -14.12
N PRO A 143 12.16 -3.04 -13.26
CA PRO A 143 12.01 -4.46 -13.60
C PRO A 143 10.54 -4.84 -13.80
N TYR A 144 9.62 -4.21 -13.06
CA TYR A 144 8.19 -4.45 -13.22
C TYR A 144 7.68 -3.98 -14.59
N TRP A 145 8.07 -2.78 -15.03
CA TRP A 145 7.72 -2.27 -16.37
C TRP A 145 8.35 -3.09 -17.50
N LEU A 146 9.61 -3.50 -17.35
CA LEU A 146 10.26 -4.38 -18.32
C LEU A 146 9.55 -5.73 -18.42
N LEU A 147 9.14 -6.32 -17.31
CA LEU A 147 8.37 -7.56 -17.29
C LEU A 147 7.00 -7.39 -17.97
N THR A 148 6.29 -6.29 -17.70
CA THR A 148 4.98 -6.04 -18.34
C THR A 148 5.09 -5.82 -19.84
N LEU A 149 6.13 -5.11 -20.30
CA LEU A 149 6.42 -4.94 -21.73
C LEU A 149 6.77 -6.28 -22.40
N PHE A 150 7.58 -7.10 -21.75
CA PHE A 150 7.94 -8.43 -22.23
C PHE A 150 6.72 -9.35 -22.33
N LEU A 151 5.87 -9.39 -21.31
CA LEU A 151 4.63 -10.18 -21.32
C LEU A 151 3.63 -9.70 -22.40
N ASN A 152 3.50 -8.38 -22.57
CA ASN A 152 2.70 -7.83 -23.66
C ASN A 152 3.26 -8.22 -25.03
N TYR A 153 4.57 -8.14 -25.22
CA TYR A 153 5.21 -8.57 -26.47
C TYR A 153 4.92 -10.05 -26.77
N LEU A 154 5.09 -10.93 -25.79
CA LEU A 154 4.78 -12.36 -25.96
C LEU A 154 3.29 -12.59 -26.30
N TYR A 155 2.39 -11.83 -25.67
CA TYR A 155 0.96 -11.96 -25.93
C TYR A 155 0.54 -11.49 -27.32
N THR A 156 1.24 -10.49 -27.89
CA THR A 156 0.96 -9.98 -29.24
C THR A 156 1.67 -10.77 -30.34
N ALA A 157 2.70 -11.56 -29.99
CA ALA A 157 3.47 -12.37 -30.94
C ALA A 157 2.88 -13.78 -31.15
N VAL A 158 1.89 -14.19 -30.36
CA VAL A 158 1.12 -15.44 -30.48
C VAL A 158 -0.27 -15.17 -31.06
#